data_1bf1eb2e2f062ad5ba48ecb41558402a
#
_entry.id   1bf1eb2e2f062ad5ba48ecb41558402a
#
_cell.length_a   1.000
_cell.length_b   1.000
_cell.length_c   1.000
_cell.angle_alpha   90.00
_cell.angle_beta   90.00
_cell.angle_gamma   90.00
#
_symmetry.space_group_name_H-M   'P 1'
#
loop_
_entity.id
_entity.type
_entity.pdbx_description
1 polymer ?
#
loop_
_entity_poly.entity_id
_entity_poly.type
_entity_poly.pdbx_seq_one_letter_code
_entity_poly.pdbx_strand_id
1 'polypeptide(L)'
;VSDLVLKPTPIQDSRHKLVLASGSAIRRTLLENAGLTFSVLSSSVDEEPLKRAGRAEGALPETVALRLAEAKALSVSCADAFVIGADQMLSCKGDWYDKPADLTAARQQLLSLRGQTHTLHTAVVVCRNGQVLWQHVSEPKLTMRLFSDAFLEAYLAEEGDECLYSVGAYRIEGPGLHLFARMEGDQTAILGLPLLPLLEALREMGVLFS
;
A
#
# COMPACT_ATOMS: atom_id res chain seq x y z
N VAL A 1 16.42 -20.03 -11.68
CA VAL A 1 15.98 -18.75 -11.11
C VAL A 1 17.25 -17.92 -11.05
N SER A 2 17.42 -16.99 -12.00
CA SER A 2 18.59 -16.11 -12.03
C SER A 2 18.43 -15.07 -10.94
N ASP A 3 19.33 -15.09 -9.96
CA ASP A 3 19.54 -13.98 -9.03
C ASP A 3 19.87 -12.73 -9.88
N LEU A 4 18.88 -11.86 -10.04
CA LEU A 4 19.11 -10.50 -10.53
C LEU A 4 19.91 -9.79 -9.42
N VAL A 5 21.23 -9.83 -9.52
CA VAL A 5 22.11 -8.97 -8.75
C VAL A 5 21.89 -7.56 -9.30
N LEU A 6 20.94 -6.83 -8.70
CA LEU A 6 20.74 -5.41 -8.98
C LEU A 6 22.06 -4.70 -8.64
N LYS A 7 22.59 -3.95 -9.60
CA LYS A 7 23.81 -3.16 -9.37
C LYS A 7 23.51 -2.13 -8.27
N PRO A 8 24.40 -2.00 -7.26
CA PRO A 8 24.21 -0.97 -6.23
C PRO A 8 24.09 0.40 -6.92
N THR A 9 23.07 1.15 -6.57
CA THR A 9 22.91 2.52 -7.04
C THR A 9 23.80 3.45 -6.22
N PRO A 10 24.33 4.55 -6.80
CA PRO A 10 25.22 5.47 -6.08
C PRO A 10 24.54 6.20 -4.92
N ILE A 11 23.21 6.09 -4.76
CA ILE A 11 22.42 6.75 -3.71
C ILE A 11 22.19 5.85 -2.48
N GLN A 12 22.49 4.54 -2.57
CA GLN A 12 22.29 3.59 -1.48
C GLN A 12 23.61 3.03 -0.98
N ASP A 13 23.79 2.99 0.35
CA ASP A 13 24.94 2.34 0.97
C ASP A 13 24.82 0.81 0.86
N SER A 14 25.69 0.19 0.08
CA SER A 14 25.70 -1.25 -0.19
C SER A 14 25.98 -2.13 1.06
N ARG A 15 26.41 -1.53 2.17
CA ARG A 15 26.60 -2.23 3.45
C ARG A 15 25.28 -2.60 4.11
N HIS A 16 24.19 -1.92 3.75
CA HIS A 16 22.85 -2.12 4.33
C HIS A 16 21.98 -2.96 3.40
N LYS A 17 21.46 -4.06 3.94
CA LYS A 17 20.45 -4.88 3.26
C LYS A 17 19.08 -4.26 3.45
N LEU A 18 18.33 -4.13 2.39
CA LEU A 18 16.95 -3.65 2.40
C LEU A 18 16.02 -4.78 1.93
N VAL A 19 14.91 -4.97 2.61
CA VAL A 19 13.91 -6.00 2.32
C VAL A 19 12.53 -5.37 2.27
N LEU A 20 11.75 -5.67 1.23
CA LEU A 20 10.35 -5.33 1.14
C LEU A 20 9.52 -6.56 1.58
N ALA A 21 8.81 -6.43 2.71
CA ALA A 21 7.89 -7.44 3.25
C ALA A 21 6.50 -7.32 2.62
N SER A 22 6.41 -7.39 1.28
CA SER A 22 5.14 -7.23 0.57
C SER A 22 5.17 -7.95 -0.78
N GLY A 23 4.05 -8.62 -1.12
CA GLY A 23 3.82 -9.20 -2.45
C GLY A 23 3.26 -8.20 -3.47
N SER A 24 3.06 -6.93 -3.11
CA SER A 24 2.48 -5.92 -4.00
C SER A 24 3.45 -5.52 -5.11
N ALA A 25 3.06 -5.74 -6.36
CA ALA A 25 3.85 -5.37 -7.54
C ALA A 25 4.08 -3.85 -7.61
N ILE A 26 3.06 -3.05 -7.29
CA ILE A 26 3.17 -1.58 -7.36
C ILE A 26 4.14 -1.03 -6.32
N ARG A 27 4.15 -1.55 -5.08
CA ARG A 27 5.12 -1.14 -4.05
C ARG A 27 6.56 -1.48 -4.46
N ARG A 28 6.74 -2.65 -5.07
CA ARG A 28 8.03 -3.05 -5.64
C ARG A 28 8.46 -2.06 -6.74
N THR A 29 7.59 -1.76 -7.70
CA THR A 29 7.88 -0.81 -8.78
C THR A 29 8.22 0.59 -8.26
N LEU A 30 7.53 1.07 -7.21
CA LEU A 30 7.83 2.36 -6.58
C LEU A 30 9.26 2.42 -6.02
N LEU A 31 9.70 1.38 -5.32
CA LEU A 31 11.06 1.32 -4.79
C LEU A 31 12.11 1.14 -5.90
N GLU A 32 11.83 0.35 -6.93
CA GLU A 32 12.69 0.17 -8.11
C GLU A 32 12.87 1.51 -8.87
N ASN A 33 11.77 2.23 -9.10
CA ASN A 33 11.79 3.54 -9.76
C ASN A 33 12.53 4.61 -8.94
N ALA A 34 12.53 4.47 -7.59
CA ALA A 34 13.35 5.30 -6.71
C ALA A 34 14.84 4.91 -6.72
N GLY A 35 15.23 3.92 -7.51
CA GLY A 35 16.62 3.48 -7.65
C GLY A 35 17.12 2.66 -6.46
N LEU A 36 16.24 2.05 -5.66
CA LEU A 36 16.63 1.24 -4.51
C LEU A 36 16.93 -0.19 -4.92
N THR A 37 17.93 -0.77 -4.26
CA THR A 37 18.27 -2.19 -4.35
C THR A 37 17.76 -2.91 -3.11
N PHE A 38 16.89 -3.88 -3.28
CA PHE A 38 16.26 -4.61 -2.17
C PHE A 38 15.89 -6.03 -2.58
N SER A 39 15.65 -6.88 -1.58
CA SER A 39 15.03 -8.19 -1.75
C SER A 39 13.54 -8.11 -1.44
N VAL A 40 12.74 -8.98 -2.07
CA VAL A 40 11.31 -9.11 -1.77
C VAL A 40 11.09 -10.42 -1.01
N LEU A 41 10.52 -10.32 0.18
CA LEU A 41 10.09 -11.47 0.98
C LEU A 41 8.62 -11.23 1.36
N SER A 42 7.70 -11.97 0.72
CA SER A 42 6.28 -11.83 0.99
C SER A 42 5.95 -12.18 2.44
N SER A 43 5.19 -11.31 3.09
CA SER A 43 4.66 -11.58 4.43
C SER A 43 3.58 -12.67 4.38
N SER A 44 3.56 -13.54 5.38
CA SER A 44 2.55 -14.59 5.59
C SER A 44 1.51 -14.21 6.66
N VAL A 45 1.39 -12.94 7.01
CA VAL A 45 0.46 -12.45 8.04
C VAL A 45 -0.98 -12.66 7.58
N ASP A 46 -1.77 -13.31 8.44
CA ASP A 46 -3.23 -13.32 8.34
C ASP A 46 -3.75 -11.94 8.83
N GLU A 47 -4.28 -11.15 7.92
CA GLU A 47 -4.73 -9.78 8.20
C GLU A 47 -6.08 -9.73 8.92
N GLU A 48 -6.94 -10.76 8.73
CA GLU A 48 -8.32 -10.74 9.20
C GLU A 48 -8.46 -10.66 10.73
N PRO A 49 -7.66 -11.38 11.54
CA PRO A 49 -7.70 -11.22 12.98
C PRO A 49 -7.39 -9.81 13.46
N LEU A 50 -6.41 -9.12 12.84
CA LEU A 50 -6.02 -7.76 13.19
C LEU A 50 -7.11 -6.76 12.82
N LYS A 51 -7.72 -6.90 11.64
CA LYS A 51 -8.84 -6.05 11.20
C LYS A 51 -10.07 -6.24 12.10
N ARG A 52 -10.40 -7.48 12.42
CA ARG A 52 -11.52 -7.81 13.32
C ARG A 52 -11.31 -7.25 14.74
N ALA A 53 -10.11 -7.40 15.29
CA ALA A 53 -9.76 -6.80 16.59
C ALA A 53 -9.89 -5.29 16.55
N GLY A 54 -9.36 -4.63 15.52
CA GLY A 54 -9.48 -3.19 15.33
C GLY A 54 -10.94 -2.72 15.26
N ARG A 55 -11.81 -3.43 14.55
CA ARG A 55 -13.25 -3.13 14.52
C ARG A 55 -13.90 -3.28 15.89
N ALA A 56 -13.57 -4.34 16.63
CA ALA A 56 -14.12 -4.61 17.96
C ALA A 56 -13.68 -3.57 19.00
N GLU A 57 -12.47 -3.04 18.88
CA GLU A 57 -11.92 -1.98 19.74
C GLU A 57 -12.42 -0.58 19.36
N GLY A 58 -13.07 -0.41 18.20
CA GLY A 58 -13.38 0.91 17.63
C GLY A 58 -12.13 1.69 17.21
N ALA A 59 -11.07 0.99 16.84
CA ALA A 59 -9.82 1.61 16.42
C ALA A 59 -10.01 2.38 15.10
N LEU A 60 -9.23 3.45 14.93
CA LEU A 60 -9.23 4.21 13.69
C LEU A 60 -8.55 3.42 12.56
N PRO A 61 -8.97 3.60 11.29
CA PRO A 61 -8.40 2.86 10.15
C PRO A 61 -6.88 3.00 10.02
N GLU A 62 -6.34 4.20 10.26
CA GLU A 62 -4.90 4.46 10.22
C GLU A 62 -4.14 3.67 11.29
N THR A 63 -4.72 3.47 12.46
CA THR A 63 -4.12 2.64 13.52
C THR A 63 -4.06 1.18 13.09
N VAL A 64 -5.11 0.68 12.44
CA VAL A 64 -5.15 -0.71 11.95
C VAL A 64 -4.20 -0.91 10.77
N ALA A 65 -4.14 0.04 9.82
CA ALA A 65 -3.17 0.01 8.73
C ALA A 65 -1.73 -0.05 9.25
N LEU A 66 -1.43 0.70 10.32
CA LEU A 66 -0.12 0.70 10.96
C LEU A 66 0.19 -0.65 11.61
N ARG A 67 -0.74 -1.22 12.37
CA ARG A 67 -0.60 -2.57 12.98
C ARG A 67 -0.37 -3.65 11.93
N LEU A 68 -1.04 -3.57 10.79
CA LEU A 68 -0.87 -4.48 9.67
C LEU A 68 0.51 -4.32 9.02
N ALA A 69 0.95 -3.08 8.76
CA ALA A 69 2.27 -2.80 8.22
C ALA A 69 3.40 -3.30 9.14
N GLU A 70 3.26 -3.08 10.46
CA GLU A 70 4.18 -3.57 11.49
C GLU A 70 4.23 -5.10 11.52
N ALA A 71 3.07 -5.75 11.59
CA ALA A 71 3.00 -7.21 11.59
C ALA A 71 3.67 -7.81 10.35
N LYS A 72 3.47 -7.20 9.17
CA LYS A 72 4.14 -7.61 7.92
C LYS A 72 5.66 -7.47 8.00
N ALA A 73 6.16 -6.34 8.50
CA ALA A 73 7.59 -6.12 8.65
C ALA A 73 8.21 -7.13 9.64
N LEU A 74 7.57 -7.35 10.78
CA LEU A 74 8.06 -8.26 11.82
C LEU A 74 7.94 -9.75 11.47
N SER A 75 7.04 -10.12 10.52
CA SER A 75 6.89 -11.51 10.07
C SER A 75 8.09 -12.01 9.25
N VAL A 76 8.91 -11.09 8.74
CA VAL A 76 10.07 -11.42 7.91
C VAL A 76 11.33 -11.38 8.75
N SER A 77 11.94 -12.55 8.95
CA SER A 77 13.23 -12.67 9.64
C SER A 77 14.39 -12.57 8.65
N CYS A 78 15.13 -11.48 8.71
CA CYS A 78 16.35 -11.29 7.92
C CYS A 78 17.38 -10.56 8.78
N ALA A 79 18.46 -11.26 9.15
CA ALA A 79 19.47 -10.72 10.04
C ALA A 79 20.12 -9.44 9.46
N ASP A 80 20.17 -8.40 10.29
CA ASP A 80 20.78 -7.10 10.00
C ASP A 80 20.20 -6.34 8.81
N ALA A 81 19.07 -6.80 8.26
CA ALA A 81 18.36 -6.08 7.19
C ALA A 81 17.38 -5.03 7.75
N PHE A 82 17.22 -3.94 7.02
CA PHE A 82 16.10 -3.04 7.18
C PHE A 82 14.91 -3.62 6.43
N VAL A 83 13.83 -3.93 7.13
CA VAL A 83 12.62 -4.56 6.58
C VAL A 83 11.52 -3.52 6.48
N ILE A 84 11.02 -3.28 5.27
CA ILE A 84 9.93 -2.37 4.98
C ILE A 84 8.63 -3.19 4.94
N GLY A 85 7.72 -2.92 5.86
CA GLY A 85 6.34 -3.39 5.83
C GLY A 85 5.40 -2.24 5.44
N ALA A 86 4.36 -2.53 4.67
CA ALA A 86 3.37 -1.54 4.30
C ALA A 86 1.99 -2.15 4.17
N ASP A 87 0.98 -1.36 4.55
CA ASP A 87 -0.43 -1.72 4.37
C ASP A 87 -1.25 -0.52 3.94
N GLN A 88 -2.40 -0.77 3.34
CA GLN A 88 -3.33 0.27 2.94
C GLN A 88 -4.76 -0.15 3.22
N MET A 89 -5.48 0.70 3.96
CA MET A 89 -6.91 0.58 4.21
C MET A 89 -7.67 1.71 3.52
N LEU A 90 -8.92 1.46 3.17
CA LEU A 90 -9.84 2.47 2.65
C LEU A 90 -11.01 2.64 3.61
N SER A 91 -11.34 3.90 3.93
CA SER A 91 -12.54 4.24 4.67
C SER A 91 -13.40 5.27 3.94
N CYS A 92 -14.73 5.09 4.01
CA CYS A 92 -15.69 6.05 3.52
C CYS A 92 -16.89 6.10 4.45
N LYS A 93 -17.22 7.30 4.97
CA LYS A 93 -18.36 7.51 5.88
C LYS A 93 -18.39 6.61 7.13
N GLY A 94 -17.22 6.20 7.61
CA GLY A 94 -17.08 5.31 8.78
C GLY A 94 -16.98 3.82 8.44
N ASP A 95 -17.31 3.43 7.23
CA ASP A 95 -17.13 2.04 6.76
C ASP A 95 -15.73 1.79 6.24
N TRP A 96 -15.22 0.58 6.45
CA TRP A 96 -13.96 0.09 5.91
C TRP A 96 -14.20 -0.82 4.71
N TYR A 97 -13.40 -0.64 3.67
CA TYR A 97 -13.48 -1.41 2.44
C TYR A 97 -12.27 -2.33 2.33
N ASP A 98 -12.51 -3.61 2.21
CA ASP A 98 -11.49 -4.62 1.91
C ASP A 98 -11.39 -4.84 0.38
N LYS A 99 -10.41 -5.61 -0.05
CA LYS A 99 -10.35 -6.06 -1.44
C LYS A 99 -11.60 -6.86 -1.75
N PRO A 100 -12.29 -6.59 -2.87
CA PRO A 100 -13.50 -7.33 -3.22
C PRO A 100 -13.19 -8.79 -3.54
N ALA A 101 -14.08 -9.69 -3.12
CA ALA A 101 -13.91 -11.13 -3.32
C ALA A 101 -14.15 -11.55 -4.79
N ASP A 102 -14.97 -10.79 -5.50
CA ASP A 102 -15.36 -11.03 -6.89
C ASP A 102 -15.82 -9.73 -7.58
N LEU A 103 -16.11 -9.80 -8.88
CA LEU A 103 -16.59 -8.64 -9.65
C LEU A 103 -17.96 -8.12 -9.17
N THR A 104 -18.79 -8.97 -8.56
CA THR A 104 -20.07 -8.53 -7.97
C THR A 104 -19.82 -7.63 -6.76
N ALA A 105 -18.93 -8.05 -5.88
CA ALA A 105 -18.50 -7.26 -4.73
C ALA A 105 -17.78 -5.97 -5.16
N ALA A 106 -16.92 -6.04 -6.19
CA ALA A 106 -16.27 -4.88 -6.79
C ALA A 106 -17.28 -3.84 -7.30
N ARG A 107 -18.28 -4.30 -8.04
CA ARG A 107 -19.38 -3.46 -8.52
C ARG A 107 -20.13 -2.76 -7.38
N GLN A 108 -20.45 -3.49 -6.31
CA GLN A 108 -21.14 -2.93 -5.13
C GLN A 108 -20.27 -1.87 -4.43
N GLN A 109 -18.97 -2.12 -4.27
CA GLN A 109 -18.04 -1.15 -3.68
C GLN A 109 -17.99 0.14 -4.53
N LEU A 110 -17.81 0.02 -5.85
CA LEU A 110 -17.76 1.16 -6.76
C LEU A 110 -19.07 1.98 -6.75
N LEU A 111 -20.22 1.32 -6.65
CA LEU A 111 -21.51 2.00 -6.50
C LEU A 111 -21.63 2.77 -5.19
N SER A 112 -21.13 2.21 -4.09
CA SER A 112 -21.16 2.88 -2.78
C SER A 112 -20.19 4.06 -2.70
N LEU A 113 -19.07 4.00 -3.44
CA LEU A 113 -18.05 5.05 -3.51
C LEU A 113 -18.36 6.12 -4.56
N ARG A 114 -19.29 5.87 -5.49
CA ARG A 114 -19.69 6.79 -6.57
C ARG A 114 -20.16 8.14 -6.01
N GLY A 115 -19.50 9.22 -6.43
CA GLY A 115 -19.78 10.58 -5.97
C GLY A 115 -19.37 10.87 -4.52
N GLN A 116 -18.66 9.96 -3.86
CA GLN A 116 -18.17 10.14 -2.49
C GLN A 116 -16.69 10.49 -2.46
N THR A 117 -16.30 11.17 -1.38
CA THR A 117 -14.90 11.30 -0.99
C THR A 117 -14.57 10.21 0.02
N HIS A 118 -13.54 9.44 -0.24
CA HIS A 118 -13.02 8.44 0.67
C HIS A 118 -11.54 8.72 0.99
N THR A 119 -11.05 8.12 2.06
CA THR A 119 -9.67 8.26 2.52
C THR A 119 -8.96 6.91 2.39
N LEU A 120 -7.76 6.92 1.83
CA LEU A 120 -6.82 5.82 1.94
C LEU A 120 -5.92 6.07 3.16
N HIS A 121 -5.74 5.04 4.00
CA HIS A 121 -4.83 5.08 5.15
C HIS A 121 -3.64 4.20 4.80
N THR A 122 -2.57 4.82 4.31
CA THR A 122 -1.41 4.09 3.80
C THR A 122 -0.27 4.15 4.80
N ALA A 123 -0.02 3.03 5.45
CA ALA A 123 1.00 2.87 6.47
C ALA A 123 2.27 2.25 5.92
N VAL A 124 3.41 2.71 6.42
CA VAL A 124 4.73 2.13 6.18
C VAL A 124 5.51 2.06 7.48
N VAL A 125 6.21 0.96 7.69
CA VAL A 125 7.02 0.68 8.88
C VAL A 125 8.39 0.19 8.44
N VAL A 126 9.45 0.64 9.09
CA VAL A 126 10.80 0.11 8.93
C VAL A 126 11.21 -0.59 10.22
N CYS A 127 11.52 -1.88 10.11
CA CYS A 127 12.01 -2.71 11.22
C CYS A 127 13.45 -3.14 10.98
N ARG A 128 14.18 -3.44 12.06
CA ARG A 128 15.48 -4.11 12.01
C ARG A 128 15.63 -5.00 13.24
N ASN A 129 16.09 -6.22 13.04
CA ASN A 129 16.31 -7.21 14.12
C ASN A 129 15.09 -7.35 15.08
N GLY A 130 13.89 -7.37 14.51
CA GLY A 130 12.64 -7.52 15.27
C GLY A 130 12.17 -6.28 16.03
N GLN A 131 12.78 -5.11 15.79
CA GLN A 131 12.39 -3.84 16.41
C GLN A 131 11.91 -2.85 15.36
N VAL A 132 10.83 -2.14 15.66
CA VAL A 132 10.35 -1.01 14.86
C VAL A 132 11.30 0.17 15.08
N LEU A 133 11.90 0.67 14.00
CA LEU A 133 12.77 1.84 14.03
C LEU A 133 12.04 3.11 13.63
N TRP A 134 11.06 3.00 12.75
CA TRP A 134 10.30 4.13 12.23
C TRP A 134 8.97 3.68 11.64
N GLN A 135 7.99 4.59 11.66
CA GLN A 135 6.66 4.36 11.12
C GLN A 135 6.03 5.65 10.62
N HIS A 136 5.18 5.55 9.61
CA HIS A 136 4.45 6.69 9.05
C HIS A 136 3.11 6.25 8.48
N VAL A 137 2.11 7.14 8.52
CA VAL A 137 0.82 6.98 7.84
C VAL A 137 0.54 8.23 7.02
N SER A 138 0.17 8.04 5.76
CA SER A 138 -0.38 9.08 4.90
C SER A 138 -1.86 8.83 4.66
N GLU A 139 -2.64 9.91 4.58
CA GLU A 139 -4.09 9.85 4.45
C GLU A 139 -4.60 10.65 3.22
N PRO A 140 -4.24 10.22 1.99
CA PRO A 140 -4.75 10.87 0.79
C PRO A 140 -6.27 10.70 0.66
N LYS A 141 -6.93 11.74 0.11
CA LYS A 141 -8.38 11.78 -0.10
C LYS A 141 -8.69 11.76 -1.59
N LEU A 142 -9.59 10.87 -1.97
CA LEU A 142 -9.99 10.68 -3.35
C LEU A 142 -11.49 10.87 -3.48
N THR A 143 -11.91 11.73 -4.41
CA THR A 143 -13.33 11.99 -4.69
C THR A 143 -13.70 11.32 -6.01
N MET A 144 -14.59 10.32 -5.96
CA MET A 144 -15.13 9.72 -7.18
C MET A 144 -16.15 10.65 -7.82
N ARG A 145 -16.16 10.70 -9.15
CA ARG A 145 -17.19 11.41 -9.91
C ARG A 145 -18.52 10.64 -9.90
N LEU A 146 -19.60 11.31 -10.27
CA LEU A 146 -20.87 10.67 -10.56
C LEU A 146 -20.82 10.05 -11.96
N PHE A 147 -20.31 8.82 -12.06
CA PHE A 147 -20.28 8.07 -13.31
C PHE A 147 -21.60 7.32 -13.52
N SER A 148 -21.94 7.02 -14.79
CA SER A 148 -23.14 6.25 -15.16
C SER A 148 -22.94 4.74 -14.92
N ASP A 149 -24.06 4.01 -14.86
CA ASP A 149 -24.00 2.55 -14.78
C ASP A 149 -23.34 1.94 -16.06
N ALA A 150 -23.60 2.52 -17.23
CA ALA A 150 -22.93 2.09 -18.46
C ALA A 150 -21.40 2.25 -18.40
N PHE A 151 -20.90 3.34 -17.80
CA PHE A 151 -19.47 3.52 -17.56
C PHE A 151 -18.93 2.47 -16.58
N LEU A 152 -19.66 2.19 -15.48
CA LEU A 152 -19.26 1.20 -14.50
C LEU A 152 -19.10 -0.19 -15.12
N GLU A 153 -20.07 -0.63 -15.94
CA GLU A 153 -20.00 -1.93 -16.61
C GLU A 153 -18.81 -1.98 -17.61
N ALA A 154 -18.58 -0.90 -18.35
CA ALA A 154 -17.43 -0.81 -19.26
C ALA A 154 -16.09 -0.85 -18.50
N TYR A 155 -15.99 -0.15 -17.36
CA TYR A 155 -14.81 -0.16 -16.49
C TYR A 155 -14.52 -1.58 -15.97
N LEU A 156 -15.54 -2.27 -15.42
CA LEU A 156 -15.38 -3.62 -14.89
C LEU A 156 -15.02 -4.63 -15.99
N ALA A 157 -15.56 -4.45 -17.20
CA ALA A 157 -15.21 -5.30 -18.35
C ALA A 157 -13.75 -5.09 -18.79
N GLU A 158 -13.24 -3.85 -18.74
CA GLU A 158 -11.85 -3.52 -19.10
C GLU A 158 -10.85 -3.97 -18.04
N GLU A 159 -11.12 -3.69 -16.76
CA GLU A 159 -10.21 -4.06 -15.65
C GLU A 159 -10.23 -5.57 -15.35
N GLY A 160 -11.38 -6.21 -15.53
CA GLY A 160 -11.54 -7.63 -15.18
C GLY A 160 -11.14 -7.90 -13.72
N ASP A 161 -10.46 -9.02 -13.50
CA ASP A 161 -10.03 -9.45 -12.15
C ASP A 161 -8.94 -8.56 -11.54
N GLU A 162 -8.29 -7.69 -12.31
CA GLU A 162 -7.24 -6.80 -11.80
C GLU A 162 -7.76 -5.84 -10.72
N CYS A 163 -9.02 -5.40 -10.80
CA CYS A 163 -9.62 -4.55 -9.78
C CYS A 163 -9.80 -5.26 -8.42
N LEU A 164 -9.76 -6.60 -8.37
CA LEU A 164 -9.91 -7.38 -7.14
C LEU A 164 -8.66 -7.32 -6.23
N TYR A 165 -7.53 -6.90 -6.77
CA TYR A 165 -6.28 -6.81 -6.00
C TYR A 165 -6.12 -5.48 -5.24
N SER A 166 -7.07 -4.55 -5.39
CA SER A 166 -7.03 -3.23 -4.75
C SER A 166 -8.23 -2.97 -3.86
N VAL A 167 -8.02 -2.30 -2.72
CA VAL A 167 -9.11 -1.81 -1.87
C VAL A 167 -9.92 -0.77 -2.66
N GLY A 168 -11.26 -0.85 -2.60
CA GLY A 168 -12.14 0.04 -3.36
C GLY A 168 -12.32 -0.35 -4.83
N ALA A 169 -11.79 -1.48 -5.28
CA ALA A 169 -11.96 -2.03 -6.64
C ALA A 169 -11.46 -1.13 -7.77
N TYR A 170 -10.36 -0.38 -7.56
CA TYR A 170 -9.77 0.47 -8.59
C TYR A 170 -8.24 0.50 -8.54
N ARG A 171 -7.63 0.77 -9.68
CA ARG A 171 -6.20 1.02 -9.84
C ARG A 171 -6.01 2.33 -10.59
N ILE A 172 -5.32 3.30 -9.97
CA ILE A 172 -5.10 4.62 -10.57
C ILE A 172 -4.00 4.63 -11.63
N GLU A 173 -3.18 3.61 -11.68
CA GLU A 173 -2.18 3.36 -12.72
C GLU A 173 -2.78 2.82 -14.04
N GLY A 174 -4.08 2.63 -14.08
CA GLY A 174 -4.84 2.12 -15.21
C GLY A 174 -6.16 2.89 -15.45
N PRO A 175 -7.17 2.24 -16.06
CA PRO A 175 -8.47 2.83 -16.35
C PRO A 175 -9.21 3.37 -15.11
N GLY A 176 -8.87 2.89 -13.92
CA GLY A 176 -9.43 3.37 -12.66
C GLY A 176 -9.26 4.87 -12.42
N LEU A 177 -8.29 5.52 -13.05
CA LEU A 177 -8.13 6.97 -12.99
C LEU A 177 -9.40 7.72 -13.48
N HIS A 178 -10.13 7.17 -14.43
CA HIS A 178 -11.38 7.74 -14.95
C HIS A 178 -12.54 7.78 -13.94
N LEU A 179 -12.43 7.07 -12.81
CA LEU A 179 -13.44 7.09 -11.77
C LEU A 179 -13.41 8.39 -10.93
N PHE A 180 -12.31 9.15 -10.97
CA PHE A 180 -12.07 10.24 -10.04
C PHE A 180 -12.34 11.63 -10.64
N ALA A 181 -12.89 12.51 -9.80
CA ALA A 181 -13.01 13.95 -10.04
C ALA A 181 -11.84 14.72 -9.40
N ARG A 182 -11.32 14.22 -8.27
CA ARG A 182 -10.26 14.88 -7.50
C ARG A 182 -9.48 13.86 -6.68
N MET A 183 -8.17 14.06 -6.59
CA MET A 183 -7.26 13.33 -5.69
C MET A 183 -6.38 14.34 -4.97
N GLU A 184 -6.24 14.18 -3.66
CA GLU A 184 -5.48 15.07 -2.77
C GLU A 184 -4.51 14.24 -1.92
N GLY A 185 -3.30 14.74 -1.77
CA GLY A 185 -2.24 14.10 -0.99
C GLY A 185 -1.13 13.50 -1.86
N ASP A 186 -0.29 12.69 -1.24
CA ASP A 186 0.87 12.07 -1.89
C ASP A 186 0.44 10.97 -2.87
N GLN A 187 0.83 11.12 -4.14
CA GLN A 187 0.52 10.15 -5.18
C GLN A 187 1.12 8.77 -4.88
N THR A 188 2.31 8.70 -4.31
CA THR A 188 2.94 7.41 -3.98
C THR A 188 2.23 6.72 -2.82
N ALA A 189 1.67 7.48 -1.88
CA ALA A 189 0.79 6.95 -0.84
C ALA A 189 -0.53 6.43 -1.42
N ILE A 190 -1.13 7.09 -2.42
CA ILE A 190 -2.30 6.58 -3.14
C ILE A 190 -1.98 5.22 -3.79
N LEU A 191 -0.80 5.07 -4.39
CA LEU A 191 -0.29 3.83 -4.97
C LEU A 191 0.08 2.77 -3.94
N GLY A 192 0.04 3.09 -2.64
CA GLY A 192 0.19 2.14 -1.55
C GLY A 192 1.52 2.16 -0.80
N LEU A 193 2.38 3.18 -1.03
CA LEU A 193 3.63 3.37 -0.29
C LEU A 193 3.99 4.86 -0.18
N PRO A 194 3.96 5.48 1.02
CA PRO A 194 4.43 6.85 1.23
C PRO A 194 5.94 6.95 1.02
N LEU A 195 6.35 7.22 -0.24
CA LEU A 195 7.75 7.05 -0.63
C LEU A 195 8.64 8.17 -0.10
N LEU A 196 8.22 9.43 -0.17
CA LEU A 196 9.06 10.56 0.28
C LEU A 196 9.40 10.47 1.78
N PRO A 197 8.43 10.25 2.70
CA PRO A 197 8.76 10.05 4.12
C PRO A 197 9.66 8.82 4.35
N LEU A 198 9.43 7.72 3.60
CA LEU A 198 10.26 6.52 3.69
C LEU A 198 11.70 6.79 3.28
N LEU A 199 11.93 7.49 2.16
CA LEU A 199 13.28 7.83 1.70
C LEU A 199 14.02 8.72 2.70
N GLU A 200 13.32 9.67 3.34
CA GLU A 200 13.91 10.50 4.38
C GLU A 200 14.33 9.66 5.59
N ALA A 201 13.46 8.81 6.09
CA ALA A 201 13.77 7.89 7.18
C ALA A 201 14.99 6.98 6.85
N LEU A 202 15.07 6.48 5.61
CA LEU A 202 16.21 5.65 5.18
C LEU A 202 17.52 6.45 5.13
N ARG A 203 17.48 7.77 4.84
CA ARG A 203 18.67 8.67 4.95
C ARG A 203 19.09 8.85 6.42
N GLU A 204 18.13 9.14 7.30
CA GLU A 204 18.39 9.27 8.75
C GLU A 204 18.98 8.00 9.35
N MET A 205 18.60 6.82 8.83
CA MET A 205 19.15 5.53 9.24
C MET A 205 20.49 5.19 8.55
N GLY A 206 21.01 6.05 7.67
CA GLY A 206 22.25 5.84 6.94
C GLY A 206 22.18 4.78 5.84
N VAL A 207 20.96 4.33 5.46
CA VAL A 207 20.75 3.38 4.36
C VAL A 207 20.94 4.07 3.00
N LEU A 208 20.54 5.33 2.92
CA LEU A 208 20.74 6.18 1.74
C LEU A 208 21.75 7.30 2.06
N PHE A 209 22.51 7.70 1.04
CA PHE A 209 23.37 8.87 1.14
C PHE A 209 22.53 10.17 1.12
N SER A 210 22.98 11.19 1.87
CA SER A 210 22.37 12.52 1.92
C SER A 210 22.85 13.40 0.77
#